data_80ffa6ef27792b50b4e0103bd9377c43
#
_entry.id   80ffa6ef27792b50b4e0103bd9377c43
#
_cell.length_a   1.000
_cell.length_b   1.000
_cell.length_c   1.000
_cell.angle_alpha   90.00
_cell.angle_beta   90.00
_cell.angle_gamma   90.00
#
_symmetry.space_group_name_H-M   'P 1'
#
loop_
_entity.id
_entity.type
_entity.pdbx_description
1 polymer ?
#
loop_
_entity_poly.entity_id
_entity_poly.type
_entity_poly.pdbx_seq_one_letter_code
_entity_poly.pdbx_strand_id
1 'polypeptide(L)' 'MKKIILRYDNLQTPKPFMPSMELFKLSAETQFEADKYVMEWIRTGDETAQVRSESFYYQSLQYEQAALFEFNLVQRQSNP' A
#
# COMPACT_ATOMS: atom_id res chain seq x y z
N MET A 1 10.04 1.13 -10.41
CA MET A 1 8.83 1.24 -9.58
C MET A 1 7.55 1.26 -10.40
N LYS A 2 7.44 2.15 -11.39
CA LYS A 2 6.25 2.18 -12.25
C LYS A 2 6.00 0.84 -12.95
N LYS A 3 7.07 0.16 -13.37
CA LYS A 3 6.95 -1.13 -14.04
C LYS A 3 6.38 -2.21 -13.12
N ILE A 4 6.70 -2.16 -11.85
CA ILE A 4 6.18 -3.13 -10.87
C ILE A 4 4.68 -2.92 -10.65
N ILE A 5 4.26 -1.66 -10.52
CA ILE A 5 2.83 -1.34 -10.35
C ILE A 5 2.03 -1.76 -11.57
N LEU A 6 2.55 -1.47 -12.77
CA LEU A 6 1.90 -1.89 -14.02
C LEU A 6 1.81 -3.40 -14.13
N ARG A 7 2.81 -4.12 -13.62
CA ARG A 7 2.78 -5.57 -13.58
C ARG A 7 1.65 -6.11 -12.70
N TYR A 8 1.42 -5.49 -11.55
CA TYR A 8 0.32 -5.89 -10.69
C TYR A 8 -1.03 -5.75 -11.38
N ASP A 9 -1.20 -4.72 -12.21
CA ASP A 9 -2.44 -4.50 -12.93
C ASP A 9 -2.60 -5.44 -14.11
N ASN A 10 -1.49 -5.86 -14.74
CA ASN A 10 -1.52 -6.65 -15.97
C ASN A 10 -1.36 -8.15 -15.75
N LEU A 11 -0.83 -8.57 -14.60
CA LEU A 11 -0.65 -9.98 -14.31
C LEU A 11 -1.98 -10.63 -14.00
N GLN A 12 -2.18 -11.83 -14.56
CA GLN A 12 -3.31 -12.66 -14.17
C GLN A 12 -3.03 -13.25 -12.79
N THR A 13 -3.42 -12.52 -11.77
CA THR A 13 -3.26 -12.99 -10.40
C THR A 13 -4.30 -14.04 -10.11
N PRO A 14 -3.94 -15.21 -9.54
CA PRO A 14 -4.92 -16.18 -9.09
C PRO A 14 -5.93 -15.55 -8.14
N LYS A 15 -7.19 -15.93 -8.30
CA LYS A 15 -8.28 -15.34 -7.50
C LYS A 15 -8.01 -15.33 -5.99
N PRO A 16 -7.42 -16.40 -5.39
CA PRO A 16 -7.17 -16.37 -3.94
C PRO A 16 -6.24 -15.26 -3.49
N PHE A 17 -5.37 -14.77 -4.38
CA PHE A 17 -4.41 -13.70 -4.05
C PHE A 17 -4.90 -12.32 -4.39
N MET A 18 -6.07 -12.18 -5.05
CA MET A 18 -6.57 -10.87 -5.45
C MET A 18 -6.82 -9.92 -4.29
N PRO A 19 -7.39 -10.35 -3.14
CA PRO A 19 -7.56 -9.44 -2.02
C PRO A 19 -6.26 -8.88 -1.49
N SER A 20 -5.21 -9.71 -1.39
CA SER A 20 -3.92 -9.23 -0.92
C SER A 20 -3.26 -8.28 -1.92
N MET A 21 -3.39 -8.55 -3.22
CA MET A 21 -2.86 -7.67 -4.26
C MET A 21 -3.54 -6.32 -4.25
N GLU A 22 -4.86 -6.27 -4.05
CA GLU A 22 -5.58 -5.02 -3.93
C GLU A 22 -5.14 -4.22 -2.70
N LEU A 23 -4.91 -4.90 -1.58
CA LEU A 23 -4.42 -4.27 -0.37
C LEU A 23 -3.01 -3.71 -0.55
N PHE A 24 -2.13 -4.42 -1.25
CA PHE A 24 -0.80 -3.90 -1.59
C PHE A 24 -0.90 -2.65 -2.47
N LYS A 25 -1.80 -2.66 -3.42
CA LYS A 25 -2.03 -1.51 -4.29
C LYS A 25 -2.50 -0.30 -3.48
N LEU A 26 -3.46 -0.50 -2.58
CA LEU A 26 -3.94 0.56 -1.69
C LEU A 26 -2.83 1.09 -0.79
N SER A 27 -1.98 0.20 -0.27
CA SER A 27 -0.83 0.60 0.53
C SER A 27 0.10 1.51 -0.27
N ALA A 28 0.42 1.14 -1.50
CA ALA A 28 1.30 1.92 -2.36
C ALA A 28 0.70 3.29 -2.69
N GLU A 29 -0.59 3.34 -3.00
CA GLU A 29 -1.29 4.59 -3.29
C GLU A 29 -1.32 5.51 -2.07
N THR A 30 -1.59 4.95 -0.90
CA THR A 30 -1.64 5.70 0.35
C THR A 30 -0.27 6.25 0.70
N GLN A 31 0.78 5.47 0.50
CA GLN A 31 2.15 5.92 0.74
C GLN A 31 2.54 7.06 -0.21
N PHE A 32 2.10 6.98 -1.44
CA PHE A 32 2.33 8.04 -2.42
C PHE A 32 1.70 9.35 -1.97
N GLU A 33 0.47 9.30 -1.44
CA GLU A 33 -0.19 10.48 -0.89
C GLU A 33 0.56 11.01 0.33
N ALA A 34 1.05 10.13 1.20
CA ALA A 34 1.86 10.54 2.35
C ALA A 34 3.10 11.32 1.90
N ASP A 35 3.78 10.83 0.87
CA ASP A 35 4.98 11.49 0.36
C ASP A 35 4.69 12.89 -0.19
N LYS A 36 3.54 13.09 -0.83
CA LYS A 36 3.13 14.41 -1.28
C LYS A 36 3.00 15.40 -0.13
N TYR A 37 2.40 14.98 0.96
CA TYR A 37 2.22 15.85 2.13
C TYR A 37 3.54 16.11 2.84
N VAL A 38 4.44 15.15 2.87
CA VAL A 38 5.79 15.37 3.40
C VAL A 38 6.52 16.46 2.61
N MET A 39 6.46 16.39 1.29
CA MET A 39 7.09 17.38 0.44
C MET A 39 6.46 18.76 0.63
N GLU A 40 5.15 18.81 0.77
CA GLU A 40 4.45 20.08 1.03
C GLU A 40 4.87 20.67 2.38
N TRP A 41 4.95 19.82 3.41
CA TRP A 41 5.40 20.25 4.72
C TRP A 41 6.83 20.81 4.69
N ILE A 42 7.74 20.14 3.99
CA ILE A 42 9.13 20.61 3.85
C ILE A 42 9.18 21.95 3.13
N ARG A 43 8.34 22.13 2.11
CA ARG A 43 8.33 23.34 1.31
C ARG A 43 7.68 24.53 2.03
N THR A 44 6.59 24.32 2.74
CA THR A 44 5.78 25.37 3.33
C THR A 44 5.90 25.47 4.85
N GLY A 45 6.36 24.42 5.52
CA GLY A 45 6.39 24.35 6.97
C GLY A 45 5.03 24.16 7.62
N ASP A 46 4.02 23.72 6.85
CA ASP A 46 2.65 23.57 7.33
C ASP A 46 2.53 22.32 8.20
N GLU A 47 2.21 22.52 9.48
CA GLU A 47 2.05 21.42 10.44
C GLU A 47 0.86 20.51 10.08
N THR A 48 -0.17 21.04 9.44
CA THR A 48 -1.31 20.26 8.99
C THR A 48 -0.86 19.24 7.95
N ALA A 49 0.03 19.62 7.05
CA ALA A 49 0.58 18.71 6.07
C ALA A 49 1.39 17.58 6.74
N GLN A 50 2.15 17.90 7.79
CA GLN A 50 2.88 16.92 8.57
C GLN A 50 1.93 15.86 9.18
N VAL A 51 0.86 16.34 9.84
CA VAL A 51 -0.11 15.45 10.47
C VAL A 51 -0.78 14.56 9.43
N ARG A 52 -1.12 15.10 8.28
CA ARG A 52 -1.74 14.33 7.20
C ARG A 52 -0.78 13.27 6.65
N SER A 53 0.50 13.61 6.49
CA SER A 53 1.48 12.66 6.02
C SER A 53 1.62 11.48 6.98
N GLU A 54 1.68 11.74 8.28
CA GLU A 54 1.77 10.70 9.29
C GLU A 54 0.54 9.79 9.26
N SER A 55 -0.65 10.37 9.10
CA SER A 55 -1.89 9.61 9.02
C SER A 55 -1.90 8.67 7.81
N PHE A 56 -1.45 9.14 6.65
CA PHE A 56 -1.38 8.32 5.46
C PHE A 56 -0.33 7.22 5.58
N TYR A 57 0.82 7.52 6.18
CA TYR A 57 1.82 6.48 6.46
C TYR A 57 1.25 5.38 7.35
N TYR A 58 0.54 5.77 8.39
CA TYR A 58 -0.07 4.80 9.29
C TYR A 58 -1.08 3.93 8.54
N GLN A 59 -1.91 4.52 7.71
CA GLN A 59 -2.86 3.78 6.88
C GLN A 59 -2.15 2.82 5.93
N SER A 60 -1.07 3.26 5.29
CA SER A 60 -0.33 2.40 4.37
C SER A 60 0.24 1.18 5.08
N LEU A 61 0.74 1.36 6.30
CA LEU A 61 1.23 0.23 7.10
C LEU A 61 0.11 -0.74 7.46
N GLN A 62 -1.08 -0.23 7.77
CA GLN A 62 -2.23 -1.09 8.06
C GLN A 62 -2.63 -1.91 6.83
N TYR A 63 -2.66 -1.30 5.65
CA TYR A 63 -2.96 -2.01 4.42
C TYR A 63 -1.90 -3.07 4.12
N GLU A 64 -0.63 -2.74 4.32
CA GLU A 64 0.46 -3.68 4.10
C GLU A 64 0.36 -4.88 5.02
N GLN A 65 0.09 -4.66 6.30
CA GLN A 65 -0.07 -5.74 7.27
C GLN A 65 -1.26 -6.64 6.92
N ALA A 66 -2.37 -6.03 6.52
CA ALA A 66 -3.55 -6.78 6.09
C ALA A 66 -3.24 -7.60 4.84
N ALA A 67 -2.50 -7.03 3.90
CA ALA A 67 -2.12 -7.74 2.67
C ALA A 67 -1.24 -8.95 2.98
N LEU A 68 -0.28 -8.79 3.87
CA LEU A 68 0.59 -9.90 4.28
C LEU A 68 -0.19 -11.00 4.99
N PHE A 69 -1.14 -10.62 5.81
CA PHE A 69 -1.99 -11.58 6.51
C PHE A 69 -2.80 -12.40 5.51
N GLU A 70 -3.44 -11.76 4.55
CA GLU A 70 -4.22 -12.45 3.52
C GLU A 70 -3.35 -13.35 2.66
N PHE A 71 -2.18 -12.86 2.29
CA PHE A 71 -1.23 -13.64 1.49
C PHE A 71 -0.81 -14.91 2.23
N ASN A 72 -0.48 -14.78 3.52
CA ASN A 72 -0.06 -15.92 4.33
C ASN A 72 -1.18 -16.95 4.50
N LEU A 73 -2.44 -16.49 4.65
CA LEU A 73 -3.57 -17.39 4.72
C LEU A 73 -3.72 -18.23 3.46
N VAL A 74 -3.60 -17.59 2.30
CA VAL A 74 -3.73 -18.29 1.02
C VAL A 74 -2.60 -19.30 0.86
N GLN A 75 -1.37 -18.93 1.23
CA GLN A 75 -0.24 -19.86 1.16
C GLN A 75 -0.46 -21.09 2.03
N ARG A 76 -0.98 -20.91 3.24
CA ARG A 76 -1.27 -22.03 4.13
C ARG A 76 -2.32 -22.97 3.57
N GLN A 77 -3.34 -22.40 2.91
CA GLN A 77 -4.38 -23.21 2.27
C GLN A 77 -3.89 -23.93 1.04
N SER A 78 -2.90 -23.36 0.35
CA SER A 78 -2.37 -23.93 -0.89
C SER A 78 -1.32 -25.01 -0.63
N ASN A 79 -0.67 -25.01 0.52
CA ASN A 79 0.35 -26.00 0.89
C ASN A 79 -0.29 -27.10 1.74
N PRO A 80 -0.41 -28.33 1.20
CA PRO A 80 -0.94 -29.45 1.98
C PRO A 80 -0.01 -29.86 3.11
#